data_48a21ff20ffe6cbb0708bf2c0c834f02
#
_entry.id   48a21ff20ffe6cbb0708bf2c0c834f02
#
_cell.length_a   1.000
_cell.length_b   1.000
_cell.length_c   1.000
_cell.angle_alpha   90.00
_cell.angle_beta   90.00
_cell.angle_gamma   90.00
#
_symmetry.space_group_name_H-M   'P 1'
#
loop_
_entity.id
_entity.type
_entity.pdbx_description
1 polymer ?
#
loop_
_entity_poly.entity_id
_entity_poly.type
_entity_poly.pdbx_seq_one_letter_code
_entity_poly.pdbx_strand_id
1 'polypeptide(L)' 'MTAAPDVAEQATSQDPAVGLRAVAALRRLADQLEALQVMNARRQGWSWDAIGALLGVSKQAVHKKHARATRGN' A
#
# COMPACT_ATOMS: atom_id res chain seq x y z
N MET A 1 25.78 1.81 -9.17
CA MET A 1 25.14 2.53 -9.94
C MET A 1 23.82 2.93 -9.52
N THR A 2 23.38 3.98 -9.53
CA THR A 2 22.22 4.40 -9.24
C THR A 2 21.55 4.98 -10.23
N ALA A 3 20.57 4.64 -10.59
CA ALA A 3 19.96 5.16 -11.67
C ALA A 3 19.19 6.31 -11.33
N ALA A 4 18.06 6.22 -11.10
CA ALA A 4 17.20 7.34 -10.92
C ALA A 4 17.20 7.78 -9.50
N PRO A 5 16.90 8.99 -9.20
CA PRO A 5 16.74 9.44 -7.85
C PRO A 5 15.68 8.62 -7.16
N ASP A 6 15.92 8.31 -5.91
CA ASP A 6 14.99 7.56 -5.14
C ASP A 6 13.72 8.39 -4.96
N VAL A 7 12.58 7.79 -5.20
CA VAL A 7 11.30 8.48 -5.04
C VAL A 7 11.15 8.97 -3.61
N ALA A 8 11.62 8.19 -2.63
CA ALA A 8 11.55 8.60 -1.24
C ALA A 8 12.37 9.86 -1.01
N GLU A 9 13.51 10.02 -1.69
CA GLU A 9 14.30 11.24 -1.58
C GLU A 9 13.58 12.41 -2.19
N GLN A 10 12.93 12.19 -3.34
CA GLN A 10 12.20 13.26 -3.99
C GLN A 10 11.03 13.74 -3.13
N ALA A 11 10.45 12.85 -2.33
CA ALA A 11 9.34 13.23 -1.46
C ALA A 11 9.76 14.24 -0.39
N THR A 12 11.07 14.39 -0.15
CA THR A 12 11.55 15.37 0.81
C THR A 12 12.03 16.64 0.13
N SER A 13 11.83 16.78 -1.18
CA SER A 13 12.24 17.96 -1.90
C SER A 13 11.52 19.20 -1.38
N GLN A 14 12.21 20.32 -1.39
CA GLN A 14 11.58 21.56 -1.00
C GLN A 14 10.73 22.15 -2.13
N ASP A 15 10.83 21.62 -3.34
CA ASP A 15 9.96 22.03 -4.43
C ASP A 15 8.66 21.21 -4.30
N PRO A 16 7.52 21.84 -3.98
CA PRO A 16 6.28 21.10 -3.76
C PRO A 16 5.82 20.30 -4.98
N ALA A 17 6.11 20.76 -6.19
CA ALA A 17 5.70 20.02 -7.36
C ALA A 17 6.43 18.69 -7.46
N VAL A 18 7.70 18.68 -7.16
CA VAL A 18 8.50 17.45 -7.14
C VAL A 18 8.06 16.58 -5.97
N GLY A 19 7.94 17.18 -4.80
CA GLY A 19 7.58 16.44 -3.58
C GLY A 19 6.22 15.79 -3.69
N LEU A 20 5.23 16.52 -4.16
CA LEU A 20 3.87 15.98 -4.25
C LEU A 20 3.75 14.89 -5.30
N ARG A 21 4.46 15.01 -6.42
CA ARG A 21 4.45 13.93 -7.41
C ARG A 21 5.10 12.68 -6.85
N ALA A 22 6.16 12.84 -6.08
CA ALA A 22 6.83 11.70 -5.45
C ALA A 22 5.93 11.03 -4.42
N VAL A 23 5.19 11.82 -3.63
CA VAL A 23 4.26 11.27 -2.66
C VAL A 23 3.17 10.47 -3.37
N ALA A 24 2.65 11.00 -4.48
CA ALA A 24 1.62 10.28 -5.24
C ALA A 24 2.16 8.95 -5.78
N ALA A 25 3.40 8.94 -6.23
CA ALA A 25 4.02 7.71 -6.73
C ALA A 25 4.20 6.70 -5.60
N LEU A 26 4.60 7.15 -4.43
CA LEU A 26 4.77 6.27 -3.27
C LEU A 26 3.43 5.69 -2.82
N ARG A 27 2.36 6.48 -2.88
CA ARG A 27 1.05 5.97 -2.52
C ARG A 27 0.58 4.88 -3.48
N ARG A 28 0.82 5.06 -4.78
CA ARG A 28 0.46 4.03 -5.76
C ARG A 28 1.25 2.75 -5.52
N LEU A 29 2.53 2.88 -5.23
CA LEU A 29 3.36 1.72 -4.96
C LEU A 29 2.89 1.03 -3.69
N ALA A 30 2.61 1.80 -2.63
CA ALA A 30 2.12 1.23 -1.38
C ALA A 30 0.81 0.50 -1.59
N ASP A 31 -0.10 1.04 -2.42
CA ASP A 31 -1.36 0.39 -2.70
C ASP A 31 -1.17 -0.93 -3.43
N GLN A 32 -0.23 -0.98 -4.37
CA GLN A 32 0.05 -2.22 -5.09
C GLN A 32 0.63 -3.28 -4.15
N LEU A 33 1.54 -2.87 -3.29
CA LEU A 33 2.14 -3.80 -2.32
C LEU A 33 1.13 -4.22 -1.27
N GLU A 34 0.24 -3.32 -0.88
CA GLU A 34 -0.82 -3.64 0.08
C GLU A 34 -1.73 -4.73 -0.49
N ALA A 35 -2.16 -4.58 -1.74
CA ALA A 35 -3.02 -5.57 -2.36
C ALA A 35 -2.34 -6.95 -2.41
N LEU A 36 -1.06 -6.97 -2.74
CA LEU A 36 -0.30 -8.21 -2.78
C LEU A 36 -0.24 -8.86 -1.39
N GLN A 37 0.06 -8.08 -0.37
CA GLN A 37 0.22 -8.63 0.97
C GLN A 37 -1.11 -9.03 1.59
N VAL A 38 -2.18 -8.31 1.29
CA VAL A 38 -3.51 -8.71 1.75
C VAL A 38 -3.87 -10.06 1.14
N MET A 39 -3.58 -10.26 -0.14
CA MET A 39 -3.85 -11.53 -0.79
C MET A 39 -3.04 -12.65 -0.14
N ASN A 40 -1.76 -12.40 0.12
CA ASN A 40 -0.91 -13.39 0.80
C ASN A 40 -1.45 -13.74 2.18
N ALA A 41 -1.87 -12.74 2.94
CA ALA A 41 -2.39 -12.96 4.29
C ALA A 41 -3.66 -13.80 4.24
N ARG A 42 -4.58 -13.47 3.31
CA ARG A 42 -5.82 -14.24 3.20
C ARG A 42 -5.56 -15.69 2.80
N ARG A 43 -4.60 -15.91 1.92
CA ARG A 43 -4.25 -17.28 1.53
C ARG A 43 -3.68 -18.06 2.72
N GLN A 44 -3.05 -17.38 3.65
CA GLN A 44 -2.49 -18.00 4.84
C GLN A 44 -3.48 -18.07 5.99
N GLY A 45 -4.73 -17.69 5.75
CA GLY A 45 -5.78 -17.82 6.76
C GLY A 45 -5.93 -16.65 7.72
N TRP A 46 -5.32 -15.52 7.41
CA TRP A 46 -5.44 -14.37 8.30
C TRP A 46 -6.86 -13.79 8.26
N SER A 47 -7.31 -13.36 9.43
CA SER A 47 -8.60 -12.67 9.50
C SER A 47 -8.46 -11.23 9.01
N TRP A 48 -9.58 -10.65 8.62
CA TRP A 48 -9.58 -9.24 8.24
C TRP A 48 -9.19 -8.34 9.42
N ASP A 49 -9.55 -8.73 10.66
CA ASP A 49 -9.15 -8.00 11.84
C ASP A 49 -7.63 -7.96 11.99
N ALA A 50 -6.97 -9.08 11.81
CA ALA A 50 -5.52 -9.15 11.92
C ALA A 50 -4.84 -8.32 10.85
N ILE A 51 -5.35 -8.38 9.61
CA ILE A 51 -4.80 -7.61 8.51
C ILE A 51 -4.96 -6.11 8.78
N GLY A 52 -6.16 -5.70 9.19
CA GLY A 52 -6.43 -4.30 9.48
C GLY A 52 -5.55 -3.77 10.60
N ALA A 53 -5.32 -4.59 11.62
CA ALA A 53 -4.50 -4.18 12.74
C ALA A 53 -3.08 -3.84 12.31
N LEU A 54 -2.49 -4.65 11.44
CA LEU A 54 -1.14 -4.36 10.97
C LEU A 54 -1.09 -3.18 10.01
N LEU A 55 -2.15 -2.96 9.23
CA LEU A 55 -2.18 -1.81 8.33
C LEU A 55 -2.60 -0.52 9.02
N GLY A 56 -3.07 -0.62 10.25
CA GLY A 56 -3.50 0.57 10.99
C GLY A 56 -4.88 1.06 10.57
N VAL A 57 -5.72 0.17 10.04
CA VAL A 57 -7.08 0.54 9.61
C VAL A 57 -8.10 -0.42 10.20
N SER A 58 -9.37 -0.09 10.10
CA SER A 58 -10.40 -0.95 10.67
C SER A 58 -10.61 -2.18 9.80
N LYS A 59 -11.19 -3.22 10.40
CA LYS A 59 -11.57 -4.42 9.71
C LYS A 59 -12.47 -4.09 8.53
N GLN A 60 -13.45 -3.21 8.75
CA GLN A 60 -14.39 -2.85 7.71
C GLN A 60 -13.72 -2.16 6.54
N ALA A 61 -12.76 -1.27 6.82
CA ALA A 61 -12.07 -0.54 5.77
C ALA A 61 -11.24 -1.46 4.89
N VAL A 62 -10.49 -2.38 5.49
CA VAL A 62 -9.65 -3.28 4.72
C VAL A 62 -10.49 -4.30 3.97
N HIS A 63 -11.56 -4.77 4.59
CA HIS A 63 -12.48 -5.71 3.93
C HIS A 63 -13.13 -5.04 2.72
N LYS A 64 -13.64 -3.83 2.89
CA LYS A 64 -14.28 -3.13 1.80
C LYS A 64 -13.33 -2.91 0.63
N LYS A 65 -12.09 -2.59 0.93
CA LYS A 65 -11.13 -2.29 -0.11
C LYS A 65 -10.65 -3.53 -0.87
N HIS A 66 -10.50 -4.65 -0.18
CA HIS A 66 -9.82 -5.81 -0.75
C HIS A 66 -10.63 -7.08 -0.92
N ALA A 67 -11.84 -7.15 -0.36
CA ALA A 67 -12.60 -8.39 -0.39
C ALA A 67 -12.88 -8.89 -1.81
N ARG A 68 -13.17 -7.96 -2.71
CA ARG A 68 -13.48 -8.36 -4.07
C ARG A 68 -12.28 -9.01 -4.76
N ALA A 69 -11.08 -8.45 -4.56
CA ALA A 69 -9.89 -8.96 -5.19
C ALA A 69 -9.50 -10.34 -4.64
N THR A 70 -9.82 -10.63 -3.39
CA THR A 70 -9.44 -11.90 -2.78
C THR A 70 -10.55 -12.94 -2.82
N ARG A 71 -11.75 -12.57 -3.28
CA ARG A 71 -12.88 -13.46 -3.18
C ARG A 71 -12.75 -14.74 -3.99
N GLY A 72 -12.18 -14.68 -5.11
CA GLY A 72 -12.08 -15.83 -5.98
C GLY A 72 -10.89 -16.71 -5.70
N ASN A 73 -10.12 -16.39 -4.74
CA ASN A 73 -8.93 -17.18 -4.41
C ASN A 73 -9.20 -18.14 -3.26
#